data_e34e9aa4ddf150f0c6ab3f15d296dada
#
_entry.id   e34e9aa4ddf150f0c6ab3f15d296dada
#
_cell.length_a   1.000
_cell.length_b   1.000
_cell.length_c   1.000
_cell.angle_alpha   90.00
_cell.angle_beta   90.00
_cell.angle_gamma   90.00
#
_symmetry.space_group_name_H-M   'P 1'
#
loop_
_entity.id
_entity.type
_entity.pdbx_description
1 polymer ?
#
loop_
_entity_poly.entity_id
_entity_poly.type
_entity_poly.pdbx_seq_one_letter_code
_entity_poly.pdbx_strand_id
1 'polypeptide(L)'
;MEQKAAAKRAPDRVMEQKDQKTAPRPAPDREHEPRLRQSYEVKASHQLDYRPGLPGDSLAFALTGAASSVARVRAGMALPQALAAVFAAFEAEPQARGAIQDIAYRTMRQLGRTDALIAQLAAKAPEPPMLAGLLNCALALLDPVDGEAPYEAFTVVDQAVRAAAAHPDFAHAKAMVNAVLRRFQREREALLKTALALDTARWNYPQWWIDAMRVAYPAEWEAILRAGNQHPPLTLRVNRRRTDLDAYLRLLADAGIQAAQVGPSAVRLEQAINVAQIPGFHDGLVSVQDAGAQLAAPLLDVQGGMRVLDACAAPGGKTSHILELADAQLTAVDADPKRLARVGENLGRLGLSAKLVAAGAQESGWWDGQPFDRILADVPCTASGIVRRHPDIRWLRRKSDSLQLATLSREILDNLWQMLRPDGKLLFVTCSVWPQESEAQAAAFAARHGAIRLDAPGQLLPTSAAGQDHDGLFYALFQKTA
;
A
#
# COMPACT_ATOMS: atom_id res chain seq x y z
N MET A 1 71.47 -47.29 23.61
CA MET A 1 72.39 -46.13 23.47
C MET A 1 71.54 -44.90 23.71
N GLU A 2 71.38 -44.46 25.01
CA GLU A 2 72.24 -43.48 25.66
C GLU A 2 72.20 -42.16 24.96
N GLN A 3 71.88 -41.02 25.52
CA GLN A 3 71.99 -40.38 26.85
C GLN A 3 71.09 -39.20 26.94
N LYS A 4 70.29 -38.99 27.98
CA LYS A 4 70.57 -38.15 29.16
C LYS A 4 71.07 -36.73 28.93
N ALA A 5 70.30 -35.75 29.35
CA ALA A 5 70.58 -34.83 30.43
C ALA A 5 69.60 -33.69 30.41
N ALA A 6 68.91 -33.36 31.37
CA ALA A 6 69.05 -32.90 32.73
C ALA A 6 68.51 -31.46 32.85
N ALA A 7 67.63 -31.34 33.77
CA ALA A 7 66.91 -30.22 34.37
C ALA A 7 67.71 -28.95 34.69
N LYS A 8 66.99 -27.81 34.69
CA LYS A 8 67.16 -26.77 35.72
C LYS A 8 65.85 -26.07 36.01
N ARG A 9 65.42 -26.16 37.26
CA ARG A 9 64.32 -25.34 37.90
C ARG A 9 64.89 -24.01 38.35
N ALA A 10 64.07 -22.96 38.29
CA ALA A 10 63.91 -21.89 39.29
C ALA A 10 63.06 -20.76 38.77
N PRO A 11 62.46 -19.88 39.58
CA PRO A 11 61.45 -20.09 40.57
C PRO A 11 60.22 -19.17 40.33
N ASP A 12 59.16 -19.42 41.11
CA ASP A 12 57.90 -18.68 41.19
C ASP A 12 58.06 -17.15 41.29
N ARG A 13 57.32 -16.41 40.43
CA ARG A 13 56.88 -15.07 40.71
C ARG A 13 55.39 -15.00 40.68
N VAL A 14 54.81 -14.89 41.85
CA VAL A 14 53.45 -14.40 42.13
C VAL A 14 53.32 -13.01 41.53
N MET A 15 52.41 -12.83 40.57
CA MET A 15 51.97 -11.51 40.15
C MET A 15 50.48 -11.37 40.43
N GLU A 16 50.19 -10.38 41.27
CA GLU A 16 48.88 -9.91 41.68
C GLU A 16 47.98 -9.63 40.46
N GLN A 17 46.82 -10.23 40.44
CA GLN A 17 45.70 -9.84 39.55
C GLN A 17 45.14 -8.50 40.05
N LYS A 18 45.43 -7.44 39.34
CA LYS A 18 44.68 -6.19 39.46
C LYS A 18 43.40 -6.31 38.71
N ASP A 19 42.26 -6.20 39.42
CA ASP A 19 40.93 -6.01 38.91
C ASP A 19 40.88 -4.83 37.92
N GLN A 20 40.80 -5.12 36.61
CA GLN A 20 40.42 -4.16 35.61
C GLN A 20 38.90 -4.14 35.52
N LYS A 21 38.28 -3.13 36.16
CA LYS A 21 36.89 -2.71 35.88
C LYS A 21 36.75 -2.45 34.40
N THR A 22 36.07 -3.33 33.69
CA THR A 22 35.63 -3.06 32.32
C THR A 22 34.58 -1.95 32.32
N ALA A 23 34.95 -0.81 31.75
CA ALA A 23 34.03 0.27 31.45
C ALA A 23 32.91 -0.23 30.49
N PRO A 24 31.65 0.24 30.62
CA PRO A 24 30.58 -0.14 29.71
C PRO A 24 30.92 0.36 28.31
N ARG A 25 30.74 -0.50 27.31
CA ARG A 25 30.80 -0.15 25.87
C ARG A 25 29.82 0.98 25.60
N PRO A 26 30.23 2.03 24.87
CA PRO A 26 29.32 3.05 24.42
C PRO A 26 28.25 2.44 23.51
N ALA A 27 27.00 2.87 23.69
CA ALA A 27 25.89 2.53 22.82
C ALA A 27 26.23 2.94 21.36
N PRO A 28 25.79 2.17 20.35
CA PRO A 28 26.04 2.55 18.96
C PRO A 28 25.38 3.89 18.66
N ASP A 29 26.18 4.80 18.11
CA ASP A 29 25.76 6.14 17.68
C ASP A 29 24.53 6.04 16.76
N ARG A 30 23.43 6.62 17.21
CA ARG A 30 22.20 6.84 16.43
C ARG A 30 22.31 8.04 15.46
N GLU A 31 23.49 8.34 14.97
CA GLU A 31 23.70 9.46 14.04
C GLU A 31 24.37 9.01 12.74
N HIS A 32 23.63 8.21 11.94
CA HIS A 32 23.88 8.12 10.49
C HIS A 32 22.57 7.84 9.73
N GLU A 33 21.56 8.69 9.95
CA GLU A 33 20.57 8.93 8.88
C GLU A 33 21.25 9.87 7.85
N PRO A 34 21.20 9.53 6.55
CA PRO A 34 21.95 10.29 5.58
C PRO A 34 21.35 11.69 5.42
N ARG A 35 22.13 12.69 5.79
CA ARG A 35 21.85 14.15 5.60
C ARG A 35 21.50 14.54 4.15
N LEU A 36 21.62 13.65 3.20
CA LEU A 36 21.24 13.81 1.80
C LEU A 36 19.72 13.84 1.55
N ARG A 37 18.88 13.25 2.42
CA ARG A 37 17.42 13.34 2.31
C ARG A 37 16.88 14.73 2.66
N GLN A 38 17.40 15.37 3.70
CA GLN A 38 16.91 16.68 4.16
C GLN A 38 17.20 17.83 3.17
N SER A 39 18.30 17.80 2.44
CA SER A 39 18.65 18.86 1.49
C SER A 39 17.87 18.80 0.18
N TYR A 40 17.40 17.63 -0.23
CA TYR A 40 16.48 17.47 -1.38
C TYR A 40 15.03 17.77 -1.01
N GLU A 41 14.60 17.40 0.20
CA GLU A 41 13.24 17.66 0.69
C GLU A 41 12.95 19.17 0.84
N VAL A 42 13.88 19.96 1.34
CA VAL A 42 13.68 21.40 1.60
C VAL A 42 13.63 22.22 0.31
N LYS A 43 14.38 21.87 -0.75
CA LYS A 43 14.35 22.59 -2.03
C LYS A 43 13.16 22.18 -2.92
N ALA A 44 12.66 20.94 -2.78
CA ALA A 44 11.51 20.48 -3.53
C ALA A 44 10.18 20.97 -2.97
N SER A 45 10.07 21.24 -1.65
CA SER A 45 8.82 21.62 -1.01
C SER A 45 8.31 23.00 -1.44
N HIS A 46 9.15 24.01 -1.58
CA HIS A 46 8.72 25.38 -1.91
C HIS A 46 8.17 25.54 -3.33
N GLN A 47 8.61 24.73 -4.31
CA GLN A 47 8.13 24.77 -5.68
C GLN A 47 6.79 24.06 -5.90
N LEU A 48 6.39 23.20 -4.95
CA LEU A 48 5.19 22.36 -5.06
C LEU A 48 3.96 22.96 -4.37
N ASP A 49 4.14 24.01 -3.54
CA ASP A 49 3.06 24.64 -2.76
C ASP A 49 2.42 25.85 -3.44
N TYR A 50 2.67 26.01 -4.74
CA TYR A 50 2.11 27.10 -5.53
C TYR A 50 0.62 26.86 -5.81
N ARG A 51 -0.22 27.82 -5.39
CA ARG A 51 -1.64 27.86 -5.80
C ARG A 51 -1.74 28.47 -7.21
N PRO A 52 -2.23 27.73 -8.20
CA PRO A 52 -2.33 28.26 -9.56
C PRO A 52 -3.42 29.33 -9.67
N GLY A 53 -3.13 30.43 -10.40
CA GLY A 53 -4.10 31.45 -10.76
C GLY A 53 -5.00 31.00 -11.91
N LEU A 54 -5.59 29.79 -11.80
CA LEU A 54 -6.46 29.13 -12.78
C LEU A 54 -7.87 28.97 -12.21
N PRO A 55 -8.93 29.00 -13.04
CA PRO A 55 -10.27 28.65 -12.58
C PRO A 55 -10.31 27.24 -11.98
N GLY A 56 -10.89 27.10 -10.78
CA GLY A 56 -10.89 25.83 -10.03
C GLY A 56 -11.64 24.69 -10.72
N ASP A 57 -12.58 25.00 -11.62
CA ASP A 57 -13.34 24.05 -12.44
C ASP A 57 -12.67 23.70 -13.77
N SER A 58 -11.50 24.32 -14.09
CA SER A 58 -10.80 24.08 -15.35
C SER A 58 -9.96 22.80 -15.33
N LEU A 59 -9.85 22.15 -16.49
CA LEU A 59 -8.92 21.03 -16.65
C LEU A 59 -7.46 21.47 -16.44
N ALA A 60 -7.10 22.72 -16.72
CA ALA A 60 -5.76 23.25 -16.46
C ALA A 60 -5.44 23.25 -14.96
N PHE A 61 -6.40 23.61 -14.09
CA PHE A 61 -6.26 23.52 -12.63
C PHE A 61 -6.08 22.07 -12.18
N ALA A 62 -6.92 21.16 -12.69
CA ALA A 62 -6.84 19.75 -12.36
C ALA A 62 -5.51 19.11 -12.82
N LEU A 63 -5.04 19.43 -14.03
CA LEU A 63 -3.73 19.01 -14.55
C LEU A 63 -2.56 19.52 -13.68
N THR A 64 -2.64 20.79 -13.23
CA THR A 64 -1.61 21.37 -12.36
C THR A 64 -1.56 20.64 -11.01
N GLY A 65 -2.72 20.36 -10.40
CA GLY A 65 -2.80 19.60 -9.14
C GLY A 65 -2.32 18.17 -9.28
N ALA A 66 -2.71 17.50 -10.35
CA ALA A 66 -2.22 16.13 -10.64
C ALA A 66 -0.71 16.10 -10.90
N ALA A 67 -0.17 17.05 -11.66
CA ALA A 67 1.27 17.19 -11.91
C ALA A 67 2.06 17.40 -10.62
N SER A 68 1.58 18.27 -9.72
CA SER A 68 2.17 18.48 -8.39
C SER A 68 2.14 17.17 -7.57
N SER A 69 1.02 16.44 -7.59
CA SER A 69 0.90 15.15 -6.88
C SER A 69 1.89 14.12 -7.42
N VAL A 70 2.00 13.97 -8.74
CA VAL A 70 2.96 13.06 -9.39
C VAL A 70 4.40 13.43 -9.06
N ALA A 71 4.75 14.73 -9.07
CA ALA A 71 6.08 15.19 -8.70
C ALA A 71 6.42 14.86 -7.23
N ARG A 72 5.46 15.02 -6.30
CA ARG A 72 5.62 14.63 -4.89
C ARG A 72 5.81 13.12 -4.72
N VAL A 73 5.08 12.31 -5.50
CA VAL A 73 5.28 10.85 -5.47
C VAL A 73 6.69 10.49 -5.97
N ARG A 74 7.18 11.11 -7.04
CA ARG A 74 8.57 10.92 -7.50
C ARG A 74 9.61 11.33 -6.45
N ALA A 75 9.27 12.31 -5.61
CA ALA A 75 10.10 12.71 -4.46
C ALA A 75 9.98 11.77 -3.23
N GLY A 76 9.15 10.72 -3.30
CA GLY A 76 9.02 9.68 -2.27
C GLY A 76 7.78 9.76 -1.39
N MET A 77 6.86 10.69 -1.64
CA MET A 77 5.60 10.80 -0.88
C MET A 77 4.56 9.81 -1.43
N ALA A 78 3.79 9.14 -0.54
CA ALA A 78 2.68 8.30 -1.00
C ALA A 78 1.58 9.14 -1.68
N LEU A 79 0.96 8.63 -2.74
CA LEU A 79 -0.03 9.36 -3.54
C LEU A 79 -1.20 9.93 -2.72
N PRO A 80 -1.81 9.20 -1.77
CA PRO A 80 -2.88 9.77 -0.94
C PRO A 80 -2.41 10.97 -0.11
N GLN A 81 -1.17 10.95 0.40
CA GLN A 81 -0.58 12.06 1.14
C GLN A 81 -0.26 13.24 0.20
N ALA A 82 0.27 12.97 -0.99
CA ALA A 82 0.54 13.97 -2.01
C ALA A 82 -0.73 14.70 -2.43
N LEU A 83 -1.82 13.96 -2.67
CA LEU A 83 -3.14 14.52 -2.99
C LEU A 83 -3.69 15.38 -1.84
N ALA A 84 -3.62 14.90 -0.60
CA ALA A 84 -4.08 15.68 0.55
C ALA A 84 -3.33 17.01 0.70
N ALA A 85 -1.99 16.99 0.50
CA ALA A 85 -1.17 18.20 0.53
C ALA A 85 -1.54 19.17 -0.61
N VAL A 86 -1.77 18.65 -1.83
CA VAL A 86 -2.20 19.46 -2.97
C VAL A 86 -3.60 20.05 -2.76
N PHE A 87 -4.55 19.27 -2.24
CA PHE A 87 -5.90 19.76 -1.97
C PHE A 87 -5.89 20.92 -0.95
N ALA A 88 -5.03 20.83 0.07
CA ALA A 88 -4.85 21.89 1.04
C ALA A 88 -4.17 23.13 0.43
N ALA A 89 -3.05 22.96 -0.29
CA ALA A 89 -2.29 24.07 -0.88
C ALA A 89 -3.06 24.80 -1.98
N PHE A 90 -3.87 24.07 -2.75
CA PHE A 90 -4.68 24.65 -3.84
C PHE A 90 -6.04 25.16 -3.38
N GLU A 91 -6.42 24.89 -2.11
CA GLU A 91 -7.79 25.09 -1.60
C GLU A 91 -8.84 24.49 -2.56
N ALA A 92 -8.55 23.26 -3.01
CA ALA A 92 -9.33 22.63 -4.06
C ALA A 92 -10.75 22.29 -3.59
N GLU A 93 -11.74 22.72 -4.34
CA GLU A 93 -13.15 22.39 -4.13
C GLU A 93 -13.43 20.89 -4.39
N PRO A 94 -14.49 20.29 -3.83
CA PRO A 94 -14.77 18.86 -3.95
C PRO A 94 -14.75 18.34 -5.40
N GLN A 95 -15.31 19.07 -6.35
CA GLN A 95 -15.32 18.70 -7.77
C GLN A 95 -13.90 18.69 -8.36
N ALA A 96 -13.10 19.71 -8.07
CA ALA A 96 -11.70 19.79 -8.51
C ALA A 96 -10.86 18.66 -7.90
N ARG A 97 -11.10 18.29 -6.61
CA ARG A 97 -10.41 17.16 -5.97
C ARG A 97 -10.63 15.85 -6.72
N GLY A 98 -11.87 15.58 -7.16
CA GLY A 98 -12.19 14.41 -7.97
C GLY A 98 -11.38 14.34 -9.25
N ALA A 99 -11.35 15.45 -10.02
CA ALA A 99 -10.60 15.54 -11.27
C ALA A 99 -9.07 15.41 -11.05
N ILE A 100 -8.51 16.10 -10.05
CA ILE A 100 -7.09 15.99 -9.70
C ILE A 100 -6.74 14.54 -9.34
N GLN A 101 -7.56 13.91 -8.52
CA GLN A 101 -7.36 12.52 -8.08
C GLN A 101 -7.42 11.55 -9.26
N ASP A 102 -8.44 11.63 -10.11
CA ASP A 102 -8.57 10.75 -11.28
C ASP A 102 -7.36 10.84 -12.20
N ILE A 103 -6.96 12.08 -12.57
CA ILE A 103 -5.79 12.30 -13.44
C ILE A 103 -4.51 11.76 -12.79
N ALA A 104 -4.30 12.00 -11.49
CA ALA A 104 -3.11 11.54 -10.79
C ALA A 104 -3.04 9.99 -10.73
N TYR A 105 -4.15 9.33 -10.38
CA TYR A 105 -4.21 7.86 -10.34
C TYR A 105 -4.03 7.24 -11.73
N ARG A 106 -4.66 7.80 -12.76
CA ARG A 106 -4.50 7.40 -14.16
C ARG A 106 -3.04 7.53 -14.60
N THR A 107 -2.41 8.67 -14.30
CA THR A 107 -1.00 8.91 -14.60
C THR A 107 -0.08 7.90 -13.91
N MET A 108 -0.31 7.63 -12.62
CA MET A 108 0.51 6.66 -11.89
C MET A 108 0.39 5.23 -12.43
N ARG A 109 -0.78 4.84 -12.98
CA ARG A 109 -0.94 3.54 -13.67
C ARG A 109 -0.22 3.47 -15.00
N GLN A 110 0.05 4.62 -15.63
CA GLN A 110 0.66 4.72 -16.97
C GLN A 110 2.07 5.34 -16.94
N LEU A 111 2.66 5.54 -15.75
CA LEU A 111 3.86 6.34 -15.59
C LEU A 111 5.05 5.80 -16.41
N GLY A 112 5.24 4.48 -16.47
CA GLY A 112 6.29 3.87 -17.29
C GLY A 112 6.14 4.15 -18.78
N ARG A 113 4.90 4.11 -19.29
CA ARG A 113 4.59 4.43 -20.69
C ARG A 113 4.78 5.90 -20.98
N THR A 114 4.25 6.78 -20.15
CA THR A 114 4.36 8.23 -20.38
C THR A 114 5.80 8.72 -20.24
N ASP A 115 6.62 8.11 -19.37
CA ASP A 115 8.05 8.39 -19.28
C ASP A 115 8.80 7.99 -20.56
N ALA A 116 8.51 6.79 -21.10
CA ALA A 116 9.10 6.34 -22.34
C ALA A 116 8.71 7.21 -23.56
N LEU A 117 7.48 7.73 -23.55
CA LEU A 117 7.03 8.69 -24.57
C LEU A 117 7.74 10.04 -24.42
N ILE A 118 7.88 10.58 -23.22
CA ILE A 118 8.61 11.83 -22.96
C ILE A 118 10.06 11.71 -23.40
N ALA A 119 10.70 10.57 -23.14
CA ALA A 119 12.09 10.33 -23.55
C ALA A 119 12.28 10.35 -25.08
N GLN A 120 11.25 10.02 -25.86
CA GLN A 120 11.27 10.12 -27.33
C GLN A 120 10.90 11.51 -27.85
N LEU A 121 10.03 12.23 -27.13
CA LEU A 121 9.45 13.50 -27.54
C LEU A 121 10.29 14.72 -27.16
N ALA A 122 11.01 14.64 -26.05
CA ALA A 122 11.81 15.72 -25.49
C ALA A 122 13.31 15.40 -25.61
N ALA A 123 14.10 16.34 -26.15
CA ALA A 123 15.55 16.16 -26.31
C ALA A 123 16.30 16.10 -24.95
N LYS A 124 15.71 16.68 -23.90
CA LYS A 124 16.22 16.66 -22.52
C LYS A 124 15.06 16.38 -21.56
N ALA A 125 15.34 15.79 -20.41
CA ALA A 125 14.37 15.62 -19.36
C ALA A 125 13.72 16.96 -19.01
N PRO A 126 12.38 17.04 -18.96
CA PRO A 126 11.70 18.28 -18.60
C PRO A 126 11.99 18.65 -17.13
N GLU A 127 12.44 19.88 -16.90
CA GLU A 127 12.70 20.45 -15.58
C GLU A 127 11.88 21.74 -15.38
N PRO A 128 11.35 22.00 -14.19
CA PRO A 128 11.47 21.21 -12.95
C PRO A 128 10.60 19.93 -12.97
N PRO A 129 10.69 19.04 -11.97
CA PRO A 129 9.95 17.78 -11.91
C PRO A 129 8.44 17.89 -12.14
N MET A 130 7.84 19.02 -11.75
CA MET A 130 6.42 19.30 -11.96
C MET A 130 6.09 19.48 -13.47
N LEU A 131 7.00 20.00 -14.28
CA LEU A 131 6.82 20.09 -15.74
C LEU A 131 6.79 18.69 -16.38
N ALA A 132 7.68 17.79 -15.92
CA ALA A 132 7.61 16.38 -16.32
C ALA A 132 6.28 15.75 -15.88
N GLY A 133 5.83 16.01 -14.65
CA GLY A 133 4.54 15.58 -14.14
C GLY A 133 3.37 16.07 -15.00
N LEU A 134 3.40 17.34 -15.47
CA LEU A 134 2.37 17.90 -16.34
C LEU A 134 2.31 17.16 -17.69
N LEU A 135 3.46 16.88 -18.29
CA LEU A 135 3.53 16.11 -19.53
C LEU A 135 3.05 14.65 -19.32
N ASN A 136 3.44 14.01 -18.21
CA ASN A 136 2.92 12.68 -17.88
C ASN A 136 1.39 12.68 -17.78
N CYS A 137 0.80 13.64 -17.07
CA CYS A 137 -0.65 13.77 -16.92
C CYS A 137 -1.35 13.98 -18.27
N ALA A 138 -0.84 14.92 -19.08
CA ALA A 138 -1.42 15.19 -20.38
C ALA A 138 -1.32 13.99 -21.35
N LEU A 139 -0.17 13.29 -21.37
CA LEU A 139 0.00 12.10 -22.20
C LEU A 139 -0.90 10.94 -21.73
N ALA A 140 -1.08 10.76 -20.42
CA ALA A 140 -1.98 9.75 -19.87
C ALA A 140 -3.46 10.00 -20.23
N LEU A 141 -3.86 11.26 -20.42
CA LEU A 141 -5.18 11.61 -20.92
C LEU A 141 -5.32 11.44 -22.44
N LEU A 142 -4.24 11.69 -23.19
CA LEU A 142 -4.20 11.55 -24.66
C LEU A 142 -4.08 10.09 -25.14
N ASP A 143 -3.60 9.19 -24.28
CA ASP A 143 -3.43 7.76 -24.58
C ASP A 143 -4.14 6.90 -23.51
N PRO A 144 -5.48 6.90 -23.46
CA PRO A 144 -6.20 6.07 -22.51
C PRO A 144 -5.95 4.58 -22.79
N VAL A 145 -5.59 3.83 -21.73
CA VAL A 145 -5.35 2.39 -21.81
C VAL A 145 -6.65 1.61 -21.62
N ASP A 146 -7.51 2.13 -20.74
CA ASP A 146 -8.79 1.52 -20.39
C ASP A 146 -9.94 2.47 -20.76
N GLY A 147 -10.71 2.11 -21.79
CA GLY A 147 -11.90 2.84 -22.18
C GLY A 147 -11.66 4.06 -23.05
N GLU A 148 -12.66 4.95 -23.11
CA GLU A 148 -12.65 6.15 -23.91
C GLU A 148 -11.82 7.28 -23.25
N ALA A 149 -11.32 8.19 -24.09
CA ALA A 149 -10.64 9.39 -23.61
C ALA A 149 -11.65 10.28 -22.84
N PRO A 150 -11.34 10.66 -21.58
CA PRO A 150 -12.27 11.46 -20.78
C PRO A 150 -12.43 12.91 -21.28
N TYR A 151 -11.53 13.35 -22.16
CA TYR A 151 -11.51 14.70 -22.74
C TYR A 151 -11.07 14.64 -24.20
N GLU A 152 -11.62 15.55 -25.01
CA GLU A 152 -11.18 15.77 -26.37
C GLU A 152 -9.69 16.11 -26.41
N ALA A 153 -8.96 15.53 -27.35
CA ALA A 153 -7.51 15.71 -27.47
C ALA A 153 -7.07 17.16 -27.62
N PHE A 154 -7.86 17.99 -28.32
CA PHE A 154 -7.60 19.42 -28.43
C PHE A 154 -7.69 20.10 -27.06
N THR A 155 -8.70 19.78 -26.27
CA THR A 155 -8.91 20.33 -24.92
C THR A 155 -7.73 19.97 -24.01
N VAL A 156 -7.26 18.72 -24.02
CA VAL A 156 -6.11 18.31 -23.21
C VAL A 156 -4.86 19.15 -23.54
N VAL A 157 -4.57 19.34 -24.83
CA VAL A 157 -3.40 20.14 -25.27
C VAL A 157 -3.53 21.59 -24.86
N ASP A 158 -4.69 22.24 -25.14
CA ASP A 158 -4.93 23.64 -24.76
C ASP A 158 -4.79 23.86 -23.26
N GLN A 159 -5.42 22.99 -22.47
CA GLN A 159 -5.42 23.12 -21.01
C GLN A 159 -4.05 22.79 -20.38
N ALA A 160 -3.27 21.86 -20.95
CA ALA A 160 -1.89 21.63 -20.52
C ALA A 160 -0.98 22.84 -20.83
N VAL A 161 -1.17 23.50 -21.97
CA VAL A 161 -0.44 24.73 -22.31
C VAL A 161 -0.83 25.88 -21.37
N ARG A 162 -2.11 26.02 -21.01
CA ARG A 162 -2.58 27.01 -20.01
C ARG A 162 -1.99 26.72 -18.62
N ALA A 163 -1.98 25.45 -18.21
CA ALA A 163 -1.37 25.03 -16.96
C ALA A 163 0.13 25.41 -16.90
N ALA A 164 0.87 25.15 -17.98
CA ALA A 164 2.28 25.54 -18.07
C ALA A 164 2.45 27.07 -18.05
N ALA A 165 1.63 27.80 -18.78
CA ALA A 165 1.69 29.27 -18.86
C ALA A 165 1.40 29.96 -17.52
N ALA A 166 0.56 29.37 -16.69
CA ALA A 166 0.17 29.88 -15.38
C ALA A 166 1.22 29.64 -14.28
N HIS A 167 2.17 28.73 -14.50
CA HIS A 167 3.17 28.38 -13.47
C HIS A 167 4.40 29.29 -13.56
N PRO A 168 4.82 29.96 -12.48
CA PRO A 168 5.91 30.95 -12.51
C PRO A 168 7.25 30.36 -12.98
N ASP A 169 7.58 29.13 -12.54
CA ASP A 169 8.90 28.55 -12.80
C ASP A 169 9.06 27.99 -14.22
N PHE A 170 7.97 27.64 -14.91
CA PHE A 170 8.05 27.05 -16.25
C PHE A 170 7.04 27.61 -17.27
N ALA A 171 6.53 28.83 -17.04
CA ALA A 171 5.71 29.53 -18.04
C ALA A 171 6.41 29.67 -19.40
N HIS A 172 7.74 29.81 -19.40
CA HIS A 172 8.58 29.83 -20.59
C HIS A 172 8.51 28.53 -21.41
N ALA A 173 8.18 27.39 -20.79
CA ALA A 173 8.11 26.08 -21.43
C ALA A 173 6.78 25.81 -22.15
N LYS A 174 5.78 26.72 -22.11
CA LYS A 174 4.46 26.53 -22.74
C LYS A 174 4.53 26.13 -24.22
N ALA A 175 5.48 26.71 -24.97
CA ALA A 175 5.68 26.38 -26.39
C ALA A 175 6.21 24.94 -26.55
N MET A 176 7.11 24.49 -25.67
CA MET A 176 7.63 23.12 -25.66
C MET A 176 6.51 22.13 -25.31
N VAL A 177 5.67 22.41 -24.28
CA VAL A 177 4.52 21.57 -23.93
C VAL A 177 3.59 21.40 -25.14
N ASN A 178 3.24 22.49 -25.83
CA ASN A 178 2.43 22.41 -27.03
C ASN A 178 3.09 21.56 -28.12
N ALA A 179 4.37 21.79 -28.40
CA ALA A 179 5.12 21.05 -29.42
C ALA A 179 5.17 19.55 -29.14
N VAL A 180 5.46 19.15 -27.89
CA VAL A 180 5.52 17.77 -27.42
C VAL A 180 4.18 17.06 -27.60
N LEU A 181 3.09 17.67 -27.10
CA LEU A 181 1.78 17.05 -27.15
C LEU A 181 1.21 16.99 -28.59
N ARG A 182 1.45 18.03 -29.42
CA ARG A 182 1.08 18.01 -30.84
C ARG A 182 1.89 16.98 -31.63
N ARG A 183 3.17 16.83 -31.34
CA ARG A 183 4.00 15.78 -31.96
C ARG A 183 3.50 14.40 -31.59
N PHE A 184 3.15 14.16 -30.32
CA PHE A 184 2.53 12.90 -29.89
C PHE A 184 1.26 12.59 -30.70
N GLN A 185 0.36 13.56 -30.87
CA GLN A 185 -0.87 13.34 -31.66
C GLN A 185 -0.59 12.94 -33.11
N ARG A 186 0.40 13.58 -33.76
CA ARG A 186 0.74 13.27 -35.16
C ARG A 186 1.46 11.95 -35.35
N GLU A 187 2.31 11.58 -34.41
CA GLU A 187 3.23 10.43 -34.51
C GLU A 187 2.85 9.30 -33.56
N ARG A 188 1.63 9.30 -33.02
CA ARG A 188 1.17 8.44 -31.90
C ARG A 188 1.53 6.96 -32.10
N GLU A 189 1.19 6.38 -33.25
CA GLU A 189 1.40 4.96 -33.51
C GLU A 189 2.89 4.57 -33.49
N ALA A 190 3.74 5.36 -34.15
CA ALA A 190 5.19 5.11 -34.19
C ALA A 190 5.83 5.26 -32.80
N LEU A 191 5.44 6.29 -32.06
CA LEU A 191 5.93 6.55 -30.70
C LEU A 191 5.49 5.44 -29.73
N LEU A 192 4.24 5.00 -29.77
CA LEU A 192 3.72 3.91 -28.95
C LEU A 192 4.40 2.58 -29.31
N LYS A 193 4.58 2.29 -30.61
CA LYS A 193 5.31 1.07 -31.02
C LYS A 193 6.70 1.02 -30.40
N THR A 194 7.44 2.13 -30.43
CA THR A 194 8.78 2.22 -29.84
C THR A 194 8.72 2.16 -28.30
N ALA A 195 7.80 2.89 -27.66
CA ALA A 195 7.68 2.86 -26.20
C ALA A 195 7.32 1.47 -25.67
N LEU A 196 6.34 0.80 -26.27
CA LEU A 196 5.87 -0.53 -25.85
C LEU A 196 6.84 -1.69 -26.12
N ALA A 197 7.93 -1.43 -26.83
CA ALA A 197 9.06 -2.37 -26.91
C ALA A 197 9.82 -2.47 -25.56
N LEU A 198 9.68 -1.47 -24.69
CA LEU A 198 10.26 -1.48 -23.35
C LEU A 198 9.30 -2.13 -22.37
N ASP A 199 9.74 -3.11 -21.60
CA ASP A 199 8.93 -3.78 -20.59
C ASP A 199 8.35 -2.79 -19.57
N THR A 200 9.12 -1.81 -19.11
CA THR A 200 8.68 -0.79 -18.16
C THR A 200 7.50 0.05 -18.68
N ALA A 201 7.46 0.31 -19.97
CA ALA A 201 6.36 1.04 -20.61
C ALA A 201 5.18 0.12 -20.96
N ARG A 202 5.46 -1.12 -21.38
CA ARG A 202 4.44 -2.12 -21.72
C ARG A 202 3.61 -2.52 -20.51
N TRP A 203 4.30 -2.76 -19.38
CA TRP A 203 3.67 -3.26 -18.15
C TRP A 203 3.39 -2.16 -17.13
N ASN A 204 3.98 -0.96 -17.27
CA ASN A 204 3.90 0.14 -16.31
C ASN A 204 4.38 -0.21 -14.89
N TYR A 205 5.50 -0.93 -14.82
CA TYR A 205 6.20 -1.28 -13.59
C TYR A 205 7.71 -1.04 -13.75
N PRO A 206 8.46 -0.80 -12.64
CA PRO A 206 9.92 -0.77 -12.70
C PRO A 206 10.48 -2.13 -13.15
N GLN A 207 11.60 -2.13 -13.88
CA GLN A 207 12.21 -3.36 -14.43
C GLN A 207 12.48 -4.41 -13.35
N TRP A 208 13.05 -4.00 -12.20
CA TRP A 208 13.32 -4.93 -11.10
C TRP A 208 12.06 -5.66 -10.58
N TRP A 209 10.91 -5.00 -10.64
CA TRP A 209 9.62 -5.59 -10.22
C TRP A 209 9.16 -6.64 -11.23
N ILE A 210 9.25 -6.31 -12.52
CA ILE A 210 8.89 -7.23 -13.61
C ILE A 210 9.77 -8.49 -13.54
N ASP A 211 11.08 -8.32 -13.39
CA ASP A 211 12.04 -9.42 -13.31
C ASP A 211 11.80 -10.31 -12.08
N ALA A 212 11.54 -9.70 -10.93
CA ALA A 212 11.22 -10.43 -9.71
C ALA A 212 9.88 -11.18 -9.81
N MET A 213 8.89 -10.60 -10.48
CA MET A 213 7.59 -11.23 -10.70
C MET A 213 7.69 -12.44 -11.64
N ARG A 214 8.50 -12.34 -12.71
CA ARG A 214 8.79 -13.46 -13.62
C ARG A 214 9.43 -14.65 -12.89
N VAL A 215 10.29 -14.37 -11.92
CA VAL A 215 10.95 -15.41 -11.13
C VAL A 215 9.98 -16.03 -10.11
N ALA A 216 9.17 -15.20 -9.44
CA ALA A 216 8.26 -15.68 -8.41
C ALA A 216 7.04 -16.44 -8.98
N TYR A 217 6.53 -16.03 -10.14
CA TYR A 217 5.31 -16.55 -10.77
C TYR A 217 5.48 -16.72 -12.28
N PRO A 218 6.28 -17.71 -12.73
CA PRO A 218 6.63 -17.88 -14.15
C PRO A 218 5.43 -18.03 -15.09
N ALA A 219 4.33 -18.60 -14.62
CA ALA A 219 3.10 -18.81 -15.39
C ALA A 219 2.12 -17.62 -15.29
N GLU A 220 2.05 -16.94 -14.12
CA GLU A 220 1.00 -15.98 -13.79
C GLU A 220 1.47 -14.52 -13.85
N TRP A 221 2.76 -14.24 -13.99
CA TRP A 221 3.35 -12.89 -13.83
C TRP A 221 2.67 -11.83 -14.72
N GLU A 222 2.33 -12.17 -15.98
CA GLU A 222 1.63 -11.24 -16.88
C GLU A 222 0.21 -10.90 -16.38
N ALA A 223 -0.52 -11.92 -15.92
CA ALA A 223 -1.87 -11.74 -15.38
C ALA A 223 -1.85 -10.86 -14.12
N ILE A 224 -0.86 -11.08 -13.23
CA ILE A 224 -0.66 -10.28 -12.02
C ILE A 224 -0.40 -8.81 -12.37
N LEU A 225 0.52 -8.54 -13.32
CA LEU A 225 0.84 -7.16 -13.72
C LEU A 225 -0.34 -6.48 -14.41
N ARG A 226 -1.10 -7.21 -15.27
CA ARG A 226 -2.32 -6.69 -15.90
C ARG A 226 -3.40 -6.34 -14.87
N ALA A 227 -3.67 -7.26 -13.91
CA ALA A 227 -4.64 -7.01 -12.85
C ALA A 227 -4.28 -5.76 -12.01
N GLY A 228 -2.98 -5.57 -11.72
CA GLY A 228 -2.50 -4.39 -11.00
C GLY A 228 -2.62 -3.07 -11.76
N ASN A 229 -2.81 -3.09 -13.08
CA ASN A 229 -3.04 -1.89 -13.91
C ASN A 229 -4.52 -1.52 -14.04
N GLN A 230 -5.43 -2.44 -13.73
CA GLN A 230 -6.87 -2.20 -13.84
C GLN A 230 -7.39 -1.28 -12.74
N HIS A 231 -8.56 -0.68 -12.97
CA HIS A 231 -9.29 0.00 -11.92
C HIS A 231 -9.73 -1.00 -10.84
N PRO A 232 -9.56 -0.66 -9.56
CA PRO A 232 -10.00 -1.53 -8.48
C PRO A 232 -11.53 -1.57 -8.42
N PRO A 233 -12.13 -2.73 -8.16
CA PRO A 233 -13.57 -2.82 -7.91
C PRO A 233 -13.92 -2.10 -6.60
N LEU A 234 -15.12 -1.53 -6.55
CA LEU A 234 -15.71 -1.08 -5.29
C LEU A 234 -16.49 -2.26 -4.69
N THR A 235 -15.87 -2.90 -3.70
CA THR A 235 -16.45 -4.05 -3.00
C THR A 235 -16.85 -3.65 -1.59
N LEU A 236 -18.06 -4.02 -1.21
CA LEU A 236 -18.66 -3.78 0.08
C LEU A 236 -18.72 -5.09 0.87
N ARG A 237 -18.51 -4.98 2.18
CA ARG A 237 -18.83 -6.02 3.15
C ARG A 237 -20.16 -5.69 3.83
N VAL A 238 -21.12 -6.57 3.72
CA VAL A 238 -22.42 -6.46 4.38
C VAL A 238 -22.27 -6.79 5.87
N ASN A 239 -22.71 -5.89 6.75
CA ASN A 239 -22.72 -6.08 8.20
C ASN A 239 -23.87 -7.01 8.60
N ARG A 240 -23.57 -8.27 8.82
CA ARG A 240 -24.55 -9.32 9.15
C ARG A 240 -25.25 -9.15 10.51
N ARG A 241 -24.81 -8.23 11.36
CA ARG A 241 -25.53 -7.84 12.58
C ARG A 241 -26.71 -6.89 12.30
N ARG A 242 -26.71 -6.23 11.15
CA ARG A 242 -27.67 -5.16 10.82
C ARG A 242 -28.58 -5.50 9.65
N THR A 243 -28.10 -6.30 8.70
CA THR A 243 -28.86 -6.70 7.51
C THR A 243 -28.31 -8.02 6.95
N ASP A 244 -29.07 -8.68 6.08
CA ASP A 244 -28.60 -9.80 5.31
C ASP A 244 -28.22 -9.37 3.89
N LEU A 245 -27.52 -10.28 3.16
CA LEU A 245 -27.02 -10.01 1.82
C LEU A 245 -28.14 -9.72 0.82
N ASP A 246 -29.20 -10.51 0.84
CA ASP A 246 -30.29 -10.40 -0.12
C ASP A 246 -31.09 -9.10 0.10
N ALA A 247 -31.34 -8.73 1.36
CA ALA A 247 -31.97 -7.47 1.70
C ALA A 247 -31.11 -6.28 1.25
N TYR A 248 -29.78 -6.37 1.39
CA TYR A 248 -28.90 -5.31 0.96
C TYR A 248 -28.80 -5.20 -0.58
N LEU A 249 -28.78 -6.33 -1.30
CA LEU A 249 -28.83 -6.33 -2.77
C LEU A 249 -30.13 -5.70 -3.29
N ARG A 250 -31.28 -5.97 -2.64
CA ARG A 250 -32.56 -5.29 -2.96
C ARG A 250 -32.47 -3.79 -2.72
N LEU A 251 -31.91 -3.36 -1.60
CA LEU A 251 -31.70 -1.94 -1.30
C LEU A 251 -30.87 -1.22 -2.38
N LEU A 252 -29.82 -1.87 -2.88
CA LEU A 252 -29.02 -1.33 -3.98
C LEU A 252 -29.82 -1.26 -5.28
N ALA A 253 -30.59 -2.32 -5.62
CA ALA A 253 -31.41 -2.36 -6.81
C ALA A 253 -32.51 -1.27 -6.81
N ASP A 254 -33.15 -1.06 -5.65
CA ASP A 254 -34.16 0.01 -5.45
C ASP A 254 -33.56 1.42 -5.62
N ALA A 255 -32.27 1.57 -5.28
CA ALA A 255 -31.49 2.78 -5.52
C ALA A 255 -30.92 2.90 -6.96
N GLY A 256 -31.22 1.94 -7.86
CA GLY A 256 -30.71 1.92 -9.23
C GLY A 256 -29.23 1.55 -9.35
N ILE A 257 -28.62 0.96 -8.30
CA ILE A 257 -27.21 0.60 -8.26
C ILE A 257 -27.07 -0.89 -8.62
N GLN A 258 -26.39 -1.15 -9.75
CA GLN A 258 -26.09 -2.52 -10.19
C GLN A 258 -24.96 -3.11 -9.35
N ALA A 259 -25.17 -4.31 -8.82
CA ALA A 259 -24.21 -4.99 -7.96
C ALA A 259 -24.33 -6.51 -8.07
N ALA A 260 -23.24 -7.21 -7.77
CA ALA A 260 -23.19 -8.67 -7.77
C ALA A 260 -22.56 -9.19 -6.47
N GLN A 261 -23.07 -10.32 -5.98
CA GLN A 261 -22.43 -11.06 -4.89
C GLN A 261 -21.10 -11.66 -5.37
N VAL A 262 -20.02 -11.45 -4.59
CA VAL A 262 -18.68 -11.99 -4.87
C VAL A 262 -18.06 -12.72 -3.66
N GLY A 263 -18.88 -13.00 -2.64
CA GLY A 263 -18.49 -13.75 -1.44
C GLY A 263 -19.63 -13.84 -0.44
N PRO A 264 -19.45 -14.54 0.70
CA PRO A 264 -20.50 -14.74 1.69
C PRO A 264 -21.12 -13.46 2.26
N SER A 265 -20.32 -12.38 2.37
CA SER A 265 -20.76 -11.04 2.79
C SER A 265 -20.29 -9.96 1.83
N ALA A 266 -19.73 -10.34 0.67
CA ALA A 266 -19.11 -9.43 -0.28
C ALA A 266 -20.06 -9.11 -1.44
N VAL A 267 -20.27 -7.81 -1.66
CA VAL A 267 -21.03 -7.27 -2.78
C VAL A 267 -20.13 -6.34 -3.58
N ARG A 268 -19.96 -6.60 -4.88
CA ARG A 268 -19.21 -5.76 -5.81
C ARG A 268 -20.19 -4.87 -6.57
N LEU A 269 -19.96 -3.56 -6.54
CA LEU A 269 -20.69 -2.63 -7.40
C LEU A 269 -20.11 -2.68 -8.82
N GLU A 270 -20.96 -2.59 -9.84
CA GLU A 270 -20.53 -2.57 -11.25
C GLU A 270 -19.83 -1.25 -11.58
N GLN A 271 -20.31 -0.17 -11.01
CA GLN A 271 -19.70 1.15 -11.14
C GLN A 271 -19.26 1.69 -9.79
N ALA A 272 -18.08 2.30 -9.74
CA ALA A 272 -17.63 2.98 -8.53
C ALA A 272 -18.46 4.26 -8.32
N ILE A 273 -18.97 4.42 -7.10
CA ILE A 273 -19.69 5.62 -6.66
C ILE A 273 -19.00 6.22 -5.44
N ASN A 274 -19.32 7.47 -5.14
CA ASN A 274 -18.81 8.09 -3.92
C ASN A 274 -19.30 7.30 -2.69
N VAL A 275 -18.41 7.02 -1.74
CA VAL A 275 -18.74 6.26 -0.52
C VAL A 275 -19.89 6.89 0.26
N ALA A 276 -19.99 8.23 0.28
CA ALA A 276 -21.09 8.94 0.93
C ALA A 276 -22.46 8.70 0.26
N GLN A 277 -22.48 8.22 -0.98
CA GLN A 277 -23.70 7.92 -1.75
C GLN A 277 -24.11 6.44 -1.64
N ILE A 278 -23.29 5.61 -0.99
CA ILE A 278 -23.62 4.17 -0.80
C ILE A 278 -24.78 4.05 0.19
N PRO A 279 -25.92 3.47 -0.21
CA PRO A 279 -27.07 3.26 0.67
C PRO A 279 -26.69 2.53 1.97
N GLY A 280 -27.07 3.10 3.11
CA GLY A 280 -26.83 2.51 4.43
C GLY A 280 -25.37 2.52 4.90
N PHE A 281 -24.44 3.19 4.20
CA PHE A 281 -23.05 3.28 4.65
C PHE A 281 -22.94 4.01 5.99
N HIS A 282 -23.58 5.17 6.11
CA HIS A 282 -23.56 5.96 7.35
C HIS A 282 -24.30 5.25 8.50
N ASP A 283 -25.29 4.43 8.18
CA ASP A 283 -26.05 3.62 9.14
C ASP A 283 -25.32 2.33 9.55
N GLY A 284 -24.12 2.10 9.00
CA GLY A 284 -23.29 0.94 9.31
C GLY A 284 -23.83 -0.39 8.74
N LEU A 285 -24.67 -0.36 7.71
CA LEU A 285 -25.12 -1.57 7.02
C LEU A 285 -23.98 -2.22 6.23
N VAL A 286 -23.02 -1.43 5.81
CA VAL A 286 -21.86 -1.91 5.02
C VAL A 286 -20.57 -1.20 5.38
N SER A 287 -19.46 -1.85 5.01
CA SER A 287 -18.12 -1.28 5.00
C SER A 287 -17.45 -1.52 3.65
N VAL A 288 -16.60 -0.58 3.20
CA VAL A 288 -15.77 -0.80 2.01
C VAL A 288 -14.62 -1.74 2.38
N GLN A 289 -14.57 -2.91 1.77
CA GLN A 289 -13.50 -3.88 1.98
C GLN A 289 -13.36 -4.81 0.78
N ASP A 290 -12.12 -5.06 0.34
CA ASP A 290 -11.82 -6.03 -0.72
C ASP A 290 -12.35 -7.43 -0.38
N ALA A 291 -12.84 -8.15 -1.38
CA ALA A 291 -13.44 -9.48 -1.17
C ALA A 291 -12.45 -10.48 -0.57
N GLY A 292 -11.19 -10.45 -1.03
CA GLY A 292 -10.13 -11.29 -0.44
C GLY A 292 -9.84 -10.93 1.01
N ALA A 293 -9.87 -9.63 1.36
CA ALA A 293 -9.63 -9.18 2.74
C ALA A 293 -10.75 -9.60 3.72
N GLN A 294 -11.94 -9.91 3.21
CA GLN A 294 -13.06 -10.40 4.04
C GLN A 294 -12.87 -11.84 4.53
N LEU A 295 -11.90 -12.59 4.01
CA LEU A 295 -11.61 -13.95 4.46
C LEU A 295 -10.97 -13.98 5.87
N ALA A 296 -10.31 -12.92 6.32
CA ALA A 296 -9.56 -12.92 7.57
C ALA A 296 -10.41 -13.25 8.80
N ALA A 297 -11.55 -12.60 8.98
CA ALA A 297 -12.36 -12.78 10.17
C ALA A 297 -13.01 -14.18 10.27
N PRO A 298 -13.60 -14.76 9.21
CA PRO A 298 -14.07 -16.13 9.22
C PRO A 298 -12.96 -17.17 9.49
N LEU A 299 -11.78 -16.99 8.86
CA LEU A 299 -10.64 -17.91 9.07
C LEU A 299 -10.13 -17.93 10.51
N LEU A 300 -10.19 -16.78 11.19
CA LEU A 300 -9.74 -16.68 12.58
C LEU A 300 -10.66 -17.45 13.54
N ASP A 301 -11.90 -17.74 13.14
CA ASP A 301 -12.87 -18.57 13.90
C ASP A 301 -13.07 -18.07 15.34
N VAL A 302 -13.43 -16.77 15.48
CA VAL A 302 -13.68 -16.16 16.78
C VAL A 302 -15.06 -16.52 17.29
N GLN A 303 -15.14 -16.92 18.57
CA GLN A 303 -16.39 -17.24 19.27
C GLN A 303 -16.69 -16.18 20.35
N GLY A 304 -17.94 -16.11 20.78
CA GLY A 304 -18.35 -15.18 21.83
C GLY A 304 -17.55 -15.35 23.11
N GLY A 305 -17.21 -14.21 23.75
CA GLY A 305 -16.44 -14.18 24.99
C GLY A 305 -14.92 -14.35 24.86
N MET A 306 -14.39 -14.72 23.68
CA MET A 306 -12.94 -14.87 23.45
C MET A 306 -12.20 -13.55 23.59
N ARG A 307 -10.97 -13.62 24.11
CA ARG A 307 -9.98 -12.54 24.08
C ARG A 307 -9.25 -12.57 22.72
N VAL A 308 -9.39 -11.50 21.95
CA VAL A 308 -8.86 -11.42 20.59
C VAL A 308 -7.92 -10.23 20.45
N LEU A 309 -6.80 -10.44 19.78
CA LEU A 309 -5.89 -9.37 19.39
C LEU A 309 -5.94 -9.18 17.87
N ASP A 310 -6.12 -7.95 17.43
CA ASP A 310 -5.87 -7.51 16.05
C ASP A 310 -4.60 -6.64 16.07
N ALA A 311 -3.52 -7.22 15.62
CA ALA A 311 -2.22 -6.57 15.55
C ALA A 311 -2.03 -5.89 14.18
N CYS A 312 -1.56 -4.64 14.19
CA CYS A 312 -1.47 -3.76 13.01
C CYS A 312 -2.86 -3.43 12.42
N ALA A 313 -3.80 -3.10 13.31
CA ALA A 313 -5.24 -3.10 13.07
C ALA A 313 -5.75 -2.04 12.08
N ALA A 314 -5.03 -0.90 11.94
CA ALA A 314 -5.53 0.23 11.18
C ALA A 314 -5.62 -0.03 9.66
N PRO A 315 -6.72 0.40 9.01
CA PRO A 315 -7.78 1.32 9.48
C PRO A 315 -9.00 0.67 10.15
N GLY A 316 -8.94 -0.60 10.59
CA GLY A 316 -10.00 -1.25 11.36
C GLY A 316 -11.00 -2.10 10.56
N GLY A 317 -10.71 -2.35 9.28
CA GLY A 317 -11.60 -3.16 8.44
C GLY A 317 -11.72 -4.61 8.89
N LYS A 318 -10.62 -5.23 9.33
CA LYS A 318 -10.60 -6.59 9.87
C LYS A 318 -11.09 -6.62 11.33
N THR A 319 -10.69 -5.63 12.16
CA THR A 319 -11.19 -5.40 13.51
C THR A 319 -12.72 -5.42 13.57
N SER A 320 -13.33 -4.54 12.75
CA SER A 320 -14.80 -4.44 12.71
C SER A 320 -15.45 -5.71 12.19
N HIS A 321 -14.86 -6.38 11.21
CA HIS A 321 -15.40 -7.63 10.68
C HIS A 321 -15.41 -8.75 11.74
N ILE A 322 -14.35 -8.89 12.54
CA ILE A 322 -14.33 -9.84 13.67
C ILE A 322 -15.48 -9.55 14.63
N LEU A 323 -15.66 -8.28 15.01
CA LEU A 323 -16.73 -7.86 15.93
C LEU A 323 -18.13 -7.94 15.32
N GLU A 324 -18.28 -7.87 14.00
CA GLU A 324 -19.54 -8.14 13.31
C GLU A 324 -19.94 -9.62 13.38
N LEU A 325 -18.96 -10.54 13.48
CA LEU A 325 -19.22 -11.99 13.50
C LEU A 325 -19.39 -12.55 14.92
N ALA A 326 -18.71 -11.97 15.93
CA ALA A 326 -18.73 -12.49 17.30
C ALA A 326 -18.64 -11.38 18.35
N ASP A 327 -19.26 -11.61 19.52
CA ASP A 327 -19.11 -10.75 20.70
C ASP A 327 -17.82 -11.12 21.43
N ALA A 328 -16.70 -10.51 21.03
CA ALA A 328 -15.38 -10.79 21.56
C ALA A 328 -14.81 -9.61 22.35
N GLN A 329 -13.91 -9.90 23.30
CA GLN A 329 -13.10 -8.90 23.98
C GLN A 329 -11.89 -8.58 23.09
N LEU A 330 -12.05 -7.62 22.15
CA LEU A 330 -11.05 -7.31 21.15
C LEU A 330 -10.14 -6.17 21.59
N THR A 331 -8.82 -6.41 21.49
CA THR A 331 -7.78 -5.39 21.59
C THR A 331 -7.23 -5.14 20.18
N ALA A 332 -7.25 -3.89 19.71
CA ALA A 332 -6.69 -3.46 18.43
C ALA A 332 -5.42 -2.64 18.68
N VAL A 333 -4.30 -3.06 18.10
CA VAL A 333 -2.99 -2.42 18.26
C VAL A 333 -2.52 -1.87 16.91
N ASP A 334 -2.07 -0.62 16.87
CA ASP A 334 -1.38 -0.05 15.71
C ASP A 334 -0.31 0.95 16.18
N ALA A 335 0.84 0.95 15.50
CA ALA A 335 1.96 1.81 15.87
C ALA A 335 1.72 3.30 15.59
N ASP A 336 0.81 3.64 14.65
CA ASP A 336 0.48 5.02 14.29
C ASP A 336 -0.81 5.47 14.98
N PRO A 337 -0.75 6.40 15.96
CA PRO A 337 -1.93 6.89 16.66
C PRO A 337 -2.97 7.55 15.74
N LYS A 338 -2.54 8.19 14.63
CA LYS A 338 -3.46 8.82 13.67
C LYS A 338 -4.22 7.77 12.87
N ARG A 339 -3.55 6.68 12.52
CA ARG A 339 -4.20 5.54 11.86
C ARG A 339 -5.14 4.81 12.83
N LEU A 340 -4.72 4.64 14.10
CA LEU A 340 -5.53 4.01 15.13
C LEU A 340 -6.81 4.80 15.43
N ALA A 341 -6.77 6.13 15.37
CA ALA A 341 -7.98 6.97 15.53
C ALA A 341 -9.07 6.61 14.51
N ARG A 342 -8.67 6.25 13.26
CA ARG A 342 -9.61 5.80 12.22
C ARG A 342 -10.27 4.46 12.55
N VAL A 343 -9.60 3.59 13.31
CA VAL A 343 -10.22 2.36 13.83
C VAL A 343 -11.38 2.73 14.75
N GLY A 344 -11.17 3.68 15.67
CA GLY A 344 -12.21 4.19 16.57
C GLY A 344 -13.39 4.81 15.83
N GLU A 345 -13.13 5.65 14.82
CA GLU A 345 -14.17 6.26 13.97
C GLU A 345 -15.02 5.19 13.25
N ASN A 346 -14.37 4.19 12.65
CA ASN A 346 -15.05 3.09 11.97
C ASN A 346 -15.88 2.25 12.93
N LEU A 347 -15.34 1.91 14.10
CA LEU A 347 -16.08 1.18 15.14
C LEU A 347 -17.29 1.99 15.63
N GLY A 348 -17.13 3.30 15.88
CA GLY A 348 -18.22 4.19 16.27
C GLY A 348 -19.36 4.22 15.25
N ARG A 349 -19.05 4.36 13.96
CA ARG A 349 -20.03 4.31 12.85
C ARG A 349 -20.80 2.99 12.82
N LEU A 350 -20.14 1.89 13.13
CA LEU A 350 -20.72 0.54 13.13
C LEU A 350 -21.45 0.19 14.44
N GLY A 351 -21.33 1.02 15.48
CA GLY A 351 -21.87 0.74 16.81
C GLY A 351 -21.11 -0.40 17.52
N LEU A 352 -19.81 -0.53 17.24
CA LEU A 352 -18.91 -1.54 17.81
C LEU A 352 -17.88 -0.89 18.72
N SER A 353 -17.26 -1.67 19.59
CA SER A 353 -16.21 -1.19 20.49
C SER A 353 -15.07 -2.18 20.63
N ALA A 354 -13.84 -1.66 20.79
CA ALA A 354 -12.64 -2.43 21.08
C ALA A 354 -11.70 -1.61 21.98
N LYS A 355 -10.79 -2.27 22.68
CA LYS A 355 -9.66 -1.61 23.35
C LYS A 355 -8.65 -1.19 22.27
N LEU A 356 -8.41 0.12 22.14
CA LEU A 356 -7.43 0.67 21.18
C LEU A 356 -6.12 0.96 21.90
N VAL A 357 -4.99 0.50 21.32
CA VAL A 357 -3.67 0.65 21.92
C VAL A 357 -2.69 1.16 20.84
N ALA A 358 -2.12 2.34 21.05
CA ALA A 358 -1.09 2.90 20.19
C ALA A 358 0.28 2.36 20.61
N ALA A 359 0.74 1.29 19.95
CA ALA A 359 2.03 0.64 20.24
C ALA A 359 2.49 -0.22 19.06
N GLY A 360 3.79 -0.52 19.02
CA GLY A 360 4.34 -1.49 18.07
C GLY A 360 3.95 -2.92 18.44
N ALA A 361 3.50 -3.71 17.48
CA ALA A 361 3.13 -5.11 17.71
C ALA A 361 4.34 -6.00 18.02
N GLN A 362 5.57 -5.56 17.72
CA GLN A 362 6.82 -6.20 18.13
C GLN A 362 7.17 -5.93 19.60
N GLU A 363 6.44 -5.02 20.28
CA GLU A 363 6.64 -4.67 21.69
C GLU A 363 5.64 -5.39 22.58
N SER A 364 6.02 -5.68 23.84
CA SER A 364 5.13 -6.34 24.81
C SER A 364 4.70 -5.45 25.98
N GLY A 365 5.24 -4.23 26.11
CA GLY A 365 4.97 -3.35 27.24
C GLY A 365 3.50 -2.87 27.38
N TRP A 366 2.70 -3.00 26.35
CA TRP A 366 1.27 -2.66 26.32
C TRP A 366 0.36 -3.83 26.75
N TRP A 367 0.91 -5.06 26.76
CA TRP A 367 0.16 -6.26 27.09
C TRP A 367 -0.01 -6.44 28.60
N ASP A 368 -1.18 -6.89 29.00
CA ASP A 368 -1.55 -7.10 30.43
C ASP A 368 -1.10 -8.45 31.00
N GLY A 369 -0.35 -9.26 30.22
CA GLY A 369 0.11 -10.59 30.60
C GLY A 369 -0.97 -11.69 30.47
N GLN A 370 -2.20 -11.37 30.15
CA GLN A 370 -3.26 -12.36 29.96
C GLN A 370 -3.26 -12.86 28.50
N PRO A 371 -3.17 -14.18 28.26
CA PRO A 371 -3.06 -14.70 26.91
C PRO A 371 -4.33 -14.48 26.08
N PHE A 372 -4.15 -14.38 24.76
CA PHE A 372 -5.23 -14.27 23.79
C PHE A 372 -5.65 -15.66 23.28
N ASP A 373 -6.96 -15.82 23.02
CA ASP A 373 -7.52 -17.01 22.35
C ASP A 373 -7.22 -17.04 20.87
N ARG A 374 -7.28 -15.83 20.24
CA ARG A 374 -7.09 -15.63 18.81
C ARG A 374 -6.25 -14.38 18.58
N ILE A 375 -5.34 -14.46 17.63
CA ILE A 375 -4.52 -13.32 17.19
C ILE A 375 -4.62 -13.19 15.67
N LEU A 376 -5.04 -12.02 15.21
CA LEU A 376 -4.88 -11.60 13.83
C LEU A 376 -3.59 -10.79 13.72
N ALA A 377 -2.66 -11.24 12.88
CA ALA A 377 -1.41 -10.57 12.58
C ALA A 377 -1.41 -10.09 11.10
N ASP A 378 -2.05 -8.94 10.83
CA ASP A 378 -2.05 -8.27 9.52
C ASP A 378 -0.82 -7.37 9.41
N VAL A 379 0.34 -8.01 9.27
CA VAL A 379 1.65 -7.37 9.47
C VAL A 379 2.03 -6.37 8.37
N PRO A 380 2.88 -5.38 8.68
CA PRO A 380 3.43 -4.48 7.67
C PRO A 380 4.18 -5.26 6.58
N CYS A 381 3.88 -4.94 5.32
CA CYS A 381 4.49 -5.52 4.14
C CYS A 381 4.66 -4.46 3.03
N THR A 382 5.24 -4.85 1.88
CA THR A 382 5.38 -3.94 0.74
C THR A 382 4.06 -3.49 0.13
N ALA A 383 2.95 -4.15 0.46
CA ALA A 383 1.62 -3.95 -0.11
C ALA A 383 1.58 -4.18 -1.65
N SER A 384 2.43 -5.07 -2.13
CA SER A 384 2.58 -5.37 -3.57
C SER A 384 1.33 -6.01 -4.20
N GLY A 385 0.45 -6.60 -3.40
CA GLY A 385 -0.79 -7.22 -3.85
C GLY A 385 -1.94 -6.23 -4.12
N ILE A 386 -1.83 -4.99 -3.61
CA ILE A 386 -2.89 -3.97 -3.72
C ILE A 386 -2.53 -2.81 -4.64
N VAL A 387 -1.58 -2.98 -5.54
CA VAL A 387 -1.07 -1.92 -6.43
C VAL A 387 -2.13 -1.35 -7.36
N ARG A 388 -3.21 -2.07 -7.67
CA ARG A 388 -4.32 -1.50 -8.45
C ARG A 388 -5.07 -0.40 -7.70
N ARG A 389 -5.11 -0.47 -6.34
CA ARG A 389 -5.67 0.58 -5.48
C ARG A 389 -4.68 1.69 -5.20
N HIS A 390 -3.40 1.35 -5.10
CA HIS A 390 -2.29 2.23 -4.78
C HIS A 390 -1.19 2.11 -5.83
N PRO A 391 -1.37 2.67 -7.06
CA PRO A 391 -0.45 2.50 -8.17
C PRO A 391 0.93 3.14 -7.94
N ASP A 392 1.04 4.05 -6.98
CA ASP A 392 2.27 4.66 -6.52
C ASP A 392 3.22 3.67 -5.83
N ILE A 393 2.70 2.62 -5.19
CA ILE A 393 3.50 1.63 -4.47
C ILE A 393 4.61 1.06 -5.36
N ARG A 394 4.32 0.70 -6.61
CA ARG A 394 5.28 0.12 -7.53
C ARG A 394 6.45 1.05 -7.85
N TRP A 395 6.25 2.35 -7.76
CA TRP A 395 7.25 3.38 -8.02
C TRP A 395 8.00 3.83 -6.77
N LEU A 396 7.40 3.67 -5.61
CA LEU A 396 7.97 4.04 -4.31
C LEU A 396 8.81 2.92 -3.69
N ARG A 397 8.43 1.65 -3.92
CA ARG A 397 9.13 0.50 -3.35
C ARG A 397 10.46 0.23 -4.03
N ARG A 398 11.42 -0.26 -3.23
CA ARG A 398 12.74 -0.72 -3.65
C ARG A 398 12.82 -2.23 -3.43
N LYS A 399 13.72 -2.89 -4.15
CA LYS A 399 13.94 -4.34 -4.01
C LYS A 399 14.30 -4.77 -2.58
N SER A 400 15.01 -3.92 -1.84
CA SER A 400 15.41 -4.18 -0.44
C SER A 400 14.26 -4.11 0.56
N ASP A 401 13.17 -3.40 0.25
CA ASP A 401 12.08 -3.14 1.22
C ASP A 401 11.39 -4.42 1.65
N SER A 402 11.23 -5.40 0.74
CA SER A 402 10.61 -6.69 1.05
C SER A 402 11.39 -7.49 2.10
N LEU A 403 12.72 -7.42 2.10
CA LEU A 403 13.56 -8.10 3.10
C LEU A 403 13.52 -7.41 4.46
N GLN A 404 13.49 -6.07 4.46
CA GLN A 404 13.38 -5.28 5.70
C GLN A 404 12.02 -5.51 6.37
N LEU A 405 10.94 -5.47 5.59
CA LEU A 405 9.59 -5.71 6.10
C LEU A 405 9.37 -7.17 6.52
N ALA A 406 9.98 -8.13 5.82
CA ALA A 406 9.99 -9.53 6.23
C ALA A 406 10.69 -9.74 7.60
N THR A 407 11.77 -8.97 7.87
CA THR A 407 12.44 -9.01 9.18
C THR A 407 11.53 -8.45 10.28
N LEU A 408 10.90 -7.30 10.08
CA LEU A 408 9.95 -6.74 11.03
C LEU A 408 8.74 -7.67 11.25
N SER A 409 8.21 -8.26 10.18
CA SER A 409 7.12 -9.24 10.25
C SER A 409 7.48 -10.42 11.12
N ARG A 410 8.71 -10.95 11.01
CA ARG A 410 9.22 -12.01 11.86
C ARG A 410 9.24 -11.61 13.34
N GLU A 411 9.76 -10.43 13.66
CA GLU A 411 9.81 -9.91 15.04
C GLU A 411 8.41 -9.77 15.64
N ILE A 412 7.47 -9.26 14.87
CA ILE A 412 6.05 -9.16 15.26
C ILE A 412 5.48 -10.56 15.53
N LEU A 413 5.60 -11.49 14.59
CA LEU A 413 5.03 -12.84 14.74
C LEU A 413 5.63 -13.58 15.95
N ASP A 414 6.95 -13.49 16.15
CA ASP A 414 7.64 -14.13 17.27
C ASP A 414 7.18 -13.56 18.62
N ASN A 415 6.93 -12.24 18.72
CA ASN A 415 6.37 -11.60 19.91
C ASN A 415 4.90 -12.00 20.16
N LEU A 416 4.06 -11.95 19.12
CA LEU A 416 2.64 -12.29 19.22
C LEU A 416 2.40 -13.76 19.60
N TRP A 417 3.30 -14.67 19.16
CA TRP A 417 3.22 -16.08 19.53
C TRP A 417 3.34 -16.32 21.01
N GLN A 418 4.11 -15.50 21.73
CA GLN A 418 4.24 -15.59 23.19
C GLN A 418 2.94 -15.20 23.89
N MET A 419 2.18 -14.28 23.31
CA MET A 419 0.90 -13.80 23.86
C MET A 419 -0.29 -14.73 23.58
N LEU A 420 -0.10 -15.75 22.73
CA LEU A 420 -1.14 -16.70 22.37
C LEU A 420 -1.18 -17.83 23.40
N ARG A 421 -2.37 -18.20 23.88
CA ARG A 421 -2.54 -19.34 24.77
C ARG A 421 -2.23 -20.69 24.08
N PRO A 422 -1.97 -21.77 24.83
CA PRO A 422 -2.06 -23.13 24.28
C PRO A 422 -3.41 -23.35 23.60
N ASP A 423 -3.44 -24.12 22.50
CA ASP A 423 -4.60 -24.34 21.61
C ASP A 423 -5.19 -23.06 20.95
N GLY A 424 -4.58 -21.90 21.19
CA GLY A 424 -4.93 -20.67 20.51
C GLY A 424 -4.56 -20.69 19.03
N LYS A 425 -5.22 -19.82 18.24
CA LYS A 425 -4.94 -19.67 16.79
C LYS A 425 -4.37 -18.31 16.48
N LEU A 426 -3.35 -18.27 15.61
CA LEU A 426 -2.77 -17.06 15.03
C LEU A 426 -2.99 -17.09 13.53
N LEU A 427 -3.66 -16.07 13.00
CA LEU A 427 -3.82 -15.86 11.56
C LEU A 427 -2.82 -14.81 11.09
N PHE A 428 -1.84 -15.25 10.32
CA PHE A 428 -0.87 -14.40 9.65
C PHE A 428 -1.42 -13.95 8.30
N VAL A 429 -1.43 -12.64 8.07
CA VAL A 429 -1.95 -12.02 6.84
C VAL A 429 -0.95 -11.00 6.32
N THR A 430 -0.78 -10.95 4.99
CA THR A 430 -0.13 -9.84 4.29
C THR A 430 -0.91 -9.47 3.03
N CYS A 431 -0.79 -8.22 2.59
CA CYS A 431 -1.24 -7.80 1.25
C CYS A 431 -0.06 -7.76 0.27
N SER A 432 0.85 -8.72 0.37
CA SER A 432 2.01 -8.88 -0.50
C SER A 432 1.86 -10.09 -1.42
N VAL A 433 2.39 -9.98 -2.62
CA VAL A 433 2.58 -11.12 -3.54
C VAL A 433 4.02 -11.65 -3.52
N TRP A 434 4.91 -11.08 -2.70
CA TRP A 434 6.29 -11.54 -2.62
C TRP A 434 6.42 -12.76 -1.70
N PRO A 435 6.97 -13.90 -2.20
CA PRO A 435 7.11 -15.11 -1.38
C PRO A 435 7.88 -14.91 -0.08
N GLN A 436 8.88 -14.02 -0.05
CA GLN A 436 9.66 -13.71 1.15
C GLN A 436 8.88 -12.96 2.24
N GLU A 437 7.77 -12.31 1.91
CA GLU A 437 6.87 -11.66 2.85
C GLU A 437 5.65 -12.52 3.21
N SER A 438 5.47 -13.65 2.55
CA SER A 438 4.29 -14.51 2.65
C SER A 438 4.68 -15.97 2.98
N GLU A 439 4.69 -16.88 2.02
CA GLU A 439 4.88 -18.33 2.24
C GLU A 439 6.22 -18.65 2.91
N ALA A 440 7.31 -17.99 2.52
CA ALA A 440 8.61 -18.22 3.14
C ALA A 440 8.63 -17.84 4.63
N GLN A 441 7.92 -16.74 5.01
CA GLN A 441 7.75 -16.37 6.42
C GLN A 441 6.90 -17.39 7.18
N ALA A 442 5.79 -17.83 6.58
CA ALA A 442 4.89 -18.80 7.19
C ALA A 442 5.59 -20.14 7.45
N ALA A 443 6.36 -20.66 6.47
CA ALA A 443 7.13 -21.88 6.61
C ALA A 443 8.23 -21.75 7.69
N ALA A 444 8.97 -20.65 7.67
CA ALA A 444 10.02 -20.38 8.65
C ALA A 444 9.46 -20.22 10.08
N PHE A 445 8.29 -19.57 10.21
CA PHE A 445 7.60 -19.41 11.49
C PHE A 445 7.16 -20.76 12.06
N ALA A 446 6.50 -21.60 11.26
CA ALA A 446 6.07 -22.94 11.67
C ALA A 446 7.25 -23.77 12.17
N ALA A 447 8.38 -23.75 11.45
CA ALA A 447 9.59 -24.49 11.82
C ALA A 447 10.22 -23.98 13.14
N ARG A 448 10.27 -22.65 13.36
CA ARG A 448 10.87 -22.07 14.59
C ARG A 448 10.07 -22.36 15.84
N HIS A 449 8.76 -22.35 15.73
CA HIS A 449 7.86 -22.43 16.88
C HIS A 449 7.19 -23.79 17.06
N GLY A 450 7.44 -24.77 16.17
CA GLY A 450 6.70 -26.04 16.17
C GLY A 450 5.19 -25.84 15.98
N ALA A 451 4.80 -24.75 15.31
CA ALA A 451 3.39 -24.39 15.14
C ALA A 451 2.69 -25.32 14.17
N ILE A 452 1.49 -25.80 14.52
CA ILE A 452 0.67 -26.59 13.62
C ILE A 452 0.05 -25.64 12.58
N ARG A 453 0.36 -25.87 11.31
CA ARG A 453 -0.25 -25.12 10.21
C ARG A 453 -1.62 -25.74 9.89
N LEU A 454 -2.66 -24.94 10.02
CA LEU A 454 -4.03 -25.31 9.69
C LEU A 454 -4.36 -24.92 8.25
N ASP A 455 -5.50 -25.41 7.75
CA ASP A 455 -5.99 -25.06 6.40
C ASP A 455 -6.30 -23.58 6.28
N ALA A 456 -5.78 -22.97 5.22
CA ALA A 456 -5.96 -21.56 4.86
C ALA A 456 -5.66 -21.38 3.36
N PRO A 457 -6.19 -20.31 2.72
CA PRO A 457 -6.04 -20.11 1.28
C PRO A 457 -4.60 -20.03 0.75
N GLY A 458 -3.61 -19.70 1.60
CA GLY A 458 -2.26 -19.43 1.14
C GLY A 458 -2.19 -18.12 0.36
N GLN A 459 -1.48 -18.13 -0.78
CA GLN A 459 -1.34 -16.95 -1.64
C GLN A 459 -2.54 -16.79 -2.57
N LEU A 460 -3.26 -15.70 -2.40
CA LEU A 460 -4.23 -15.19 -3.35
C LEU A 460 -3.53 -14.21 -4.28
N LEU A 461 -3.49 -14.50 -5.57
CA LEU A 461 -2.95 -13.59 -6.57
C LEU A 461 -4.03 -12.58 -6.99
N PRO A 462 -3.66 -11.31 -7.29
CA PRO A 462 -4.66 -10.32 -7.71
C PRO A 462 -5.32 -10.78 -9.02
N THR A 463 -6.64 -10.76 -9.04
CA THR A 463 -7.43 -11.16 -10.20
C THR A 463 -8.62 -10.23 -10.39
N SER A 464 -9.06 -10.11 -11.63
CA SER A 464 -10.29 -9.41 -12.05
C SER A 464 -11.26 -10.34 -12.78
N ALA A 465 -11.07 -11.65 -12.65
CA ALA A 465 -11.99 -12.63 -13.22
C ALA A 465 -13.37 -12.50 -12.57
N ALA A 466 -14.42 -12.71 -13.36
CA ALA A 466 -15.79 -12.68 -12.86
C ALA A 466 -15.97 -13.68 -11.70
N GLY A 467 -16.52 -13.20 -10.57
CA GLY A 467 -16.73 -14.02 -9.37
C GLY A 467 -15.50 -14.23 -8.47
N GLN A 468 -14.31 -13.80 -8.91
CA GLN A 468 -13.06 -13.93 -8.16
C GLN A 468 -12.25 -12.62 -8.15
N ASP A 469 -12.93 -11.48 -8.18
CA ASP A 469 -12.29 -10.18 -8.22
C ASP A 469 -11.82 -9.77 -6.82
N HIS A 470 -10.53 -9.92 -6.56
CA HIS A 470 -9.89 -9.56 -5.29
C HIS A 470 -8.46 -9.10 -5.50
N ASP A 471 -7.92 -8.41 -4.49
CA ASP A 471 -6.52 -8.02 -4.42
C ASP A 471 -5.60 -9.21 -4.11
N GLY A 472 -4.30 -9.01 -4.22
CA GLY A 472 -3.31 -9.98 -3.78
C GLY A 472 -3.18 -9.98 -2.26
N LEU A 473 -3.41 -11.14 -1.63
CA LEU A 473 -3.28 -11.34 -0.19
C LEU A 473 -2.66 -12.71 0.09
N PHE A 474 -2.11 -12.85 1.29
CA PHE A 474 -1.62 -14.13 1.77
C PHE A 474 -2.24 -14.44 3.13
N TYR A 475 -2.55 -15.71 3.37
CA TYR A 475 -3.13 -16.23 4.60
C TYR A 475 -2.44 -17.49 5.06
N ALA A 476 -1.97 -17.51 6.31
CA ALA A 476 -1.52 -18.74 6.99
C ALA A 476 -2.10 -18.78 8.39
N LEU A 477 -2.78 -19.86 8.72
CA LEU A 477 -3.38 -20.09 10.04
C LEU A 477 -2.53 -21.08 10.83
N PHE A 478 -2.17 -20.71 12.06
CA PHE A 478 -1.38 -21.53 12.96
C PHE A 478 -2.13 -21.80 14.24
N GLN A 479 -1.95 -23.00 14.78
CA GLN A 479 -2.39 -23.38 16.12
C GLN A 479 -1.17 -23.65 17.00
N LYS A 480 -1.22 -23.13 18.23
CA LYS A 480 -0.20 -23.38 19.26
C LYS A 480 -0.49 -24.72 19.92
N THR A 481 0.52 -25.59 20.00
CA THR A 481 0.42 -26.83 20.75
C THR A 481 0.21 -26.55 22.22
N ALA A 482 -0.43 -27.53 22.94
CA ALA A 482 -0.62 -27.48 24.37
C ALA A 482 0.69 -27.48 25.16
#